data_812dea0d58e3f17c30d0047dcc930ef1
#
_entry.id   812dea0d58e3f17c30d0047dcc930ef1
#
_cell.length_a   1.000
_cell.length_b   1.000
_cell.length_c   1.000
_cell.angle_alpha   90.00
_cell.angle_beta   90.00
_cell.angle_gamma   90.00
#
_symmetry.space_group_name_H-M   'P 1'
#
loop_
_entity.id
_entity.type
_entity.pdbx_description
1 polymer ?
#
loop_
_entity_poly.entity_id
_entity_poly.type
_entity_poly.pdbx_seq_one_letter_code
_entity_poly.pdbx_strand_id
1 'polypeptide(L)'
;MLVAAVAGCSDFDFWGKPEKAVDPNAFPEDYKKDVLTYVKTHPRELLNAREASISTPALKQFGTQSRYFACLRVNGPDWRKEKMLVFYSGGINQFIDAEGDQCSAVAYQPFPEVVTEISELKGKK
;
A
#
# COMPACT_ATOMS: atom_id res chain seq x y z
N MET A 1 13.83 -47.83 10.27
CA MET A 1 13.59 -47.45 10.27
C MET A 1 13.42 -46.62 10.29
N LEU A 2 13.35 -46.48 10.15
CA LEU A 2 13.03 -45.66 10.18
C LEU A 2 12.95 -44.75 10.02
N VAL A 3 12.97 -44.75 9.84
CA VAL A 3 12.77 -43.91 9.72
C VAL A 3 12.55 -43.14 9.56
N ALA A 4 12.56 -43.19 9.44
CA ALA A 4 12.24 -42.40 9.30
C ALA A 4 12.03 -41.56 9.21
N ALA A 5 12.07 -41.60 9.11
CA ALA A 5 11.74 -40.83 9.04
C ALA A 5 11.66 -39.97 8.93
N VAL A 6 11.83 -39.82 8.74
CA VAL A 6 11.59 -39.00 8.60
C VAL A 6 11.48 -38.24 8.38
N ALA A 7 11.60 -38.36 8.17
CA ALA A 7 11.32 -37.65 7.83
C ALA A 7 11.02 -36.91 7.67
N GLY A 8 11.08 -36.99 7.61
CA GLY A 8 10.51 -36.33 7.35
C GLY A 8 10.30 -35.50 7.27
N CYS A 9 10.35 -35.41 7.26
CA CYS A 9 9.92 -34.69 7.23
C CYS A 9 9.89 -33.81 7.10
N SER A 10 10.11 -33.85 6.96
CA SER A 10 9.94 -33.06 6.92
C SER A 10 9.88 -32.30 6.43
N ASP A 11 10.01 -32.32 6.09
CA ASP A 11 9.80 -31.67 5.71
C ASP A 11 9.44 -31.09 5.42
N PHE A 12 9.44 -31.04 5.46
CA PHE A 12 8.86 -30.36 5.41
C PHE A 12 8.80 -29.48 5.41
N ASP A 13 9.21 -29.38 5.64
CA ASP A 13 9.07 -28.41 5.87
C ASP A 13 9.65 -27.81 5.54
N PHE A 14 10.14 -27.70 5.07
CA PHE A 14 10.51 -26.96 4.78
C PHE A 14 10.38 -26.46 4.11
N TRP A 15 10.18 -26.41 3.77
CA TRP A 15 9.82 -25.70 3.20
C TRP A 15 9.48 -24.80 3.29
N GLY A 16 9.48 -24.43 3.61
CA GLY A 16 9.06 -23.47 3.84
C GLY A 16 9.26 -22.74 4.10
N LYS A 17 9.44 -22.50 4.07
CA LYS A 17 9.58 -21.73 4.39
C LYS A 17 9.46 -20.86 4.75
N PRO A 18 9.80 -20.58 4.75
CA PRO A 18 9.50 -19.49 5.41
C PRO A 18 8.89 -18.48 4.88
N GLU A 19 8.84 -18.34 4.25
CA GLU A 19 8.24 -17.49 3.90
C GLU A 19 7.15 -17.64 3.74
N LYS A 20 6.87 -18.35 3.54
CA LYS A 20 5.86 -18.41 3.55
C LYS A 20 5.18 -17.98 4.47
N ALA A 21 5.39 -17.95 5.10
CA ALA A 21 4.69 -17.53 6.25
C ALA A 21 4.35 -16.09 6.27
N VAL A 22 4.32 -15.49 5.15
CA VAL A 22 3.90 -14.10 5.09
C VAL A 22 2.40 -14.05 5.33
N ASP A 23 2.01 -13.35 6.37
CA ASP A 23 0.62 -13.08 6.64
C ASP A 23 0.15 -12.07 5.60
N PRO A 24 -0.81 -12.43 4.75
CA PRO A 24 -1.23 -11.49 3.71
C PRO A 24 -1.83 -10.21 4.27
N ASN A 25 -2.20 -10.23 5.54
CA ASN A 25 -2.75 -9.04 6.20
C ASN A 25 -1.78 -8.43 7.19
N ALA A 26 -0.48 -8.56 6.95
CA ALA A 26 0.53 -7.96 7.81
C ALA A 26 0.65 -6.46 7.54
N PHE A 27 1.16 -5.74 8.53
CA PHE A 27 1.39 -4.31 8.36
C PHE A 27 2.27 -4.07 7.13
N PRO A 28 1.86 -3.18 6.22
CA PRO A 28 2.63 -2.91 5.01
C PRO A 28 3.81 -1.99 5.29
N GLU A 29 4.94 -2.58 5.63
CA GLU A 29 6.12 -1.83 6.04
C GLU A 29 6.62 -0.86 4.97
N ASP A 30 6.49 -1.25 3.70
CA ASP A 30 6.98 -0.44 2.61
C ASP A 30 5.86 0.37 1.95
N TYR A 31 4.88 0.77 2.72
CA TYR A 31 3.69 1.38 2.13
C TYR A 31 4.01 2.65 1.33
N LYS A 32 4.96 3.45 1.78
CA LYS A 32 5.31 4.65 1.03
C LYS A 32 5.96 4.32 -0.29
N LYS A 33 6.82 3.31 -0.29
CA LYS A 33 7.47 2.86 -1.51
C LYS A 33 6.44 2.31 -2.48
N ASP A 34 5.47 1.56 -1.96
CA ASP A 34 4.41 1.00 -2.80
C ASP A 34 3.59 2.11 -3.43
N VAL A 35 3.32 3.17 -2.68
CA VAL A 35 2.58 4.31 -3.21
C VAL A 35 3.36 4.98 -4.33
N LEU A 36 4.67 5.19 -4.12
CA LEU A 36 5.48 5.83 -5.16
C LEU A 36 5.52 4.99 -6.42
N THR A 37 5.61 3.68 -6.28
CA THR A 37 5.58 2.80 -7.43
C THR A 37 4.25 2.89 -8.17
N TYR A 38 3.16 2.91 -7.41
CA TYR A 38 1.83 3.03 -8.02
C TYR A 38 1.70 4.34 -8.78
N VAL A 39 2.13 5.43 -8.18
CA VAL A 39 2.05 6.74 -8.81
C VAL A 39 2.85 6.79 -10.10
N LYS A 40 4.02 6.18 -10.10
CA LYS A 40 4.86 6.12 -11.29
C LYS A 40 4.18 5.43 -12.44
N THR A 41 3.41 4.40 -12.15
CA THR A 41 2.77 3.60 -13.20
C THR A 41 1.39 4.12 -13.55
N HIS A 42 0.85 5.06 -12.76
CA HIS A 42 -0.48 5.63 -13.01
C HIS A 42 -0.44 7.14 -12.84
N PRO A 43 0.40 7.83 -13.62
CA PRO A 43 0.65 9.24 -13.34
C PRO A 43 -0.49 10.18 -13.69
N ARG A 44 -1.39 9.76 -14.56
CA ARG A 44 -2.41 10.67 -15.06
C ARG A 44 -3.30 11.27 -14.00
N GLU A 45 -3.59 10.49 -12.99
CA GLU A 45 -4.54 10.94 -11.98
C GLU A 45 -4.02 12.10 -11.16
N LEU A 46 -2.72 12.23 -11.06
CA LEU A 46 -2.13 13.17 -10.13
C LEU A 46 -1.21 14.18 -10.82
N LEU A 47 -1.38 14.35 -12.10
CA LEU A 47 -0.56 15.32 -12.84
C LEU A 47 -0.75 16.71 -12.25
N ASN A 48 0.33 17.45 -12.16
CA ASN A 48 0.35 18.81 -11.63
C ASN A 48 0.14 18.87 -10.12
N ALA A 49 0.36 17.76 -9.44
CA ALA A 49 0.27 17.74 -7.98
C ALA A 49 1.28 18.73 -7.38
N ARG A 50 0.86 19.43 -6.35
CA ARG A 50 1.70 20.40 -5.65
C ARG A 50 1.99 20.02 -4.22
N GLU A 51 1.10 19.25 -3.61
CA GLU A 51 1.28 18.79 -2.24
C GLU A 51 0.72 17.40 -2.12
N ALA A 52 1.33 16.61 -1.26
CA ALA A 52 0.82 15.28 -0.96
C ALA A 52 1.03 14.98 0.50
N SER A 53 0.09 14.23 1.06
CA SER A 53 0.15 13.78 2.44
C SER A 53 -0.38 12.37 2.49
N ILE A 54 0.09 11.60 3.46
CA ILE A 54 -0.34 10.21 3.59
C ILE A 54 -0.56 9.89 5.06
N SER A 55 -1.50 9.00 5.34
CA SER A 55 -1.71 8.54 6.69
C SER A 55 -0.95 7.23 6.92
N THR A 56 -0.65 6.95 8.17
CA THR A 56 -0.03 5.67 8.53
C THR A 56 -1.08 4.58 8.34
N PRO A 57 -0.71 3.44 7.77
CA PRO A 57 -1.69 2.36 7.60
C PRO A 57 -2.29 1.93 8.92
N ALA A 58 -3.57 1.65 8.90
CA ALA A 58 -4.32 1.19 10.07
C ALA A 58 -5.26 0.10 9.65
N LEU A 59 -5.59 -0.78 10.58
CA LEU A 59 -6.54 -1.85 10.30
C LEU A 59 -7.95 -1.32 10.24
N LYS A 60 -8.70 -1.85 9.32
CA LYS A 60 -10.09 -1.49 9.15
C LYS A 60 -10.88 -2.72 8.69
N GLN A 61 -12.11 -2.80 9.14
CA GLN A 61 -13.00 -3.89 8.77
C GLN A 61 -13.65 -3.57 7.44
N PHE A 62 -13.51 -4.47 6.47
CA PHE A 62 -14.15 -4.37 5.16
C PHE A 62 -15.00 -5.61 5.00
N GLY A 63 -16.31 -5.46 5.28
CA GLY A 63 -17.18 -6.62 5.28
C GLY A 63 -16.79 -7.58 6.39
N THR A 64 -16.43 -8.80 6.03
CA THR A 64 -16.04 -9.81 7.01
C THR A 64 -14.53 -9.91 7.18
N GLN A 65 -13.78 -9.05 6.52
CA GLN A 65 -12.33 -9.14 6.53
C GLN A 65 -11.72 -7.84 7.01
N SER A 66 -10.58 -7.96 7.68
CA SER A 66 -9.81 -6.78 8.08
C SER A 66 -8.66 -6.59 7.12
N ARG A 67 -8.38 -5.35 6.78
CA ARG A 67 -7.26 -4.99 5.91
C ARG A 67 -6.62 -3.74 6.45
N TYR A 68 -5.34 -3.57 6.16
CA TYR A 68 -4.71 -2.28 6.40
C TYR A 68 -5.11 -1.32 5.30
N PHE A 69 -5.35 -0.09 5.69
CA PHE A 69 -5.65 0.96 4.72
C PHE A 69 -4.89 2.22 5.10
N ALA A 70 -4.67 3.05 4.12
CA ALA A 70 -4.09 4.37 4.33
C ALA A 70 -4.81 5.32 3.40
N CYS A 71 -4.74 6.59 3.71
CA CYS A 71 -5.32 7.61 2.86
C CYS A 71 -4.21 8.46 2.29
N LEU A 72 -4.34 8.81 1.03
CA LEU A 72 -3.41 9.68 0.33
C LEU A 72 -4.18 10.91 -0.11
N ARG A 73 -3.74 12.06 0.33
CA ARG A 73 -4.35 13.33 -0.10
C ARG A 73 -3.38 14.05 -1.00
N VAL A 74 -3.85 14.47 -2.17
CA VAL A 74 -3.00 15.17 -3.12
C VAL A 74 -3.73 16.42 -3.56
N ASN A 75 -3.04 17.53 -3.55
CA ASN A 75 -3.58 18.81 -3.99
C ASN A 75 -2.85 19.29 -5.23
N GLY A 76 -3.61 19.74 -6.21
CA GLY A 76 -3.07 20.42 -7.37
C GLY A 76 -3.37 21.89 -7.30
N PRO A 77 -3.22 22.60 -8.42
CA PRO A 77 -3.45 24.06 -8.41
C PRO A 77 -4.88 24.44 -8.06
N ASP A 78 -5.85 23.64 -8.51
CA ASP A 78 -7.24 23.94 -8.25
C ASP A 78 -8.07 22.69 -8.00
N TRP A 79 -7.42 21.64 -7.51
CA TRP A 79 -8.14 20.40 -7.24
C TRP A 79 -7.50 19.71 -6.03
N ARG A 80 -8.28 18.84 -5.42
CA ARG A 80 -7.83 18.00 -4.32
C ARG A 80 -8.41 16.61 -4.51
N LYS A 81 -7.60 15.62 -4.28
CA LYS A 81 -8.05 14.22 -4.31
C LYS A 81 -7.67 13.53 -3.04
N GLU A 82 -8.58 12.72 -2.54
CA GLU A 82 -8.28 11.82 -1.43
C GLU A 82 -8.50 10.42 -1.93
N LYS A 83 -7.47 9.60 -1.81
CA LYS A 83 -7.51 8.21 -2.24
C LYS A 83 -7.44 7.31 -1.04
N MET A 84 -8.24 6.27 -1.05
CA MET A 84 -8.12 5.23 -0.03
C MET A 84 -7.35 4.07 -0.64
N LEU A 85 -6.29 3.68 0.02
CA LEU A 85 -5.44 2.58 -0.41
C LEU A 85 -5.68 1.41 0.52
N VAL A 86 -5.94 0.25 -0.05
CA VAL A 86 -6.11 -0.96 0.74
C VAL A 86 -4.96 -1.88 0.40
N PHE A 87 -4.30 -2.38 1.43
CA PHE A 87 -3.13 -3.23 1.29
C PHE A 87 -3.48 -4.67 1.57
N TYR A 88 -2.88 -5.56 0.80
CA TYR A 88 -3.08 -6.97 1.02
C TYR A 88 -1.97 -7.73 0.31
N SER A 89 -1.48 -8.74 0.97
CA SER A 89 -0.47 -9.63 0.38
C SER A 89 0.76 -8.89 -0.12
N GLY A 90 1.20 -7.92 0.66
CA GLY A 90 2.45 -7.23 0.40
C GLY A 90 2.38 -6.11 -0.61
N GLY A 91 1.20 -5.65 -0.95
CA GLY A 91 1.12 -4.56 -1.91
C GLY A 91 -0.21 -3.84 -1.85
N ILE A 92 -0.37 -2.88 -2.73
CA ILE A 92 -1.61 -2.14 -2.83
C ILE A 92 -2.62 -2.97 -3.60
N ASN A 93 -3.70 -3.29 -2.94
CA ASN A 93 -4.78 -4.08 -3.53
C ASN A 93 -5.83 -3.18 -4.19
N GLN A 94 -6.09 -2.02 -3.58
CA GLN A 94 -7.04 -1.05 -4.13
C GLN A 94 -6.50 0.36 -3.96
N PHE A 95 -6.79 1.20 -4.92
CA PHE A 95 -6.37 2.60 -4.92
C PHE A 95 -7.54 3.36 -5.53
N ILE A 96 -8.47 3.77 -4.68
CA ILE A 96 -9.75 4.29 -5.13
C ILE A 96 -10.03 5.63 -4.47
N ASP A 97 -10.95 6.38 -5.05
CA ASP A 97 -11.38 7.63 -4.43
C ASP A 97 -12.02 7.33 -3.09
N ALA A 98 -11.64 8.10 -2.09
CA ALA A 98 -12.24 7.98 -0.77
C ALA A 98 -13.67 8.53 -0.83
N GLU A 99 -14.57 7.83 -0.17
CA GLU A 99 -15.95 8.22 -0.15
C GLU A 99 -16.40 8.49 1.28
N GLY A 100 -17.33 9.43 1.40
CA GLY A 100 -17.91 9.74 2.68
C GLY A 100 -16.85 10.10 3.69
N ASP A 101 -16.83 9.37 4.79
CA ASP A 101 -15.91 9.66 5.89
C ASP A 101 -14.75 8.67 5.96
N GLN A 102 -14.48 7.97 4.88
CA GLN A 102 -13.43 6.95 4.90
C GLN A 102 -12.07 7.50 5.33
N CYS A 103 -11.78 8.73 4.97
CA CYS A 103 -10.50 9.33 5.29
C CYS A 103 -10.62 10.50 6.27
N SER A 104 -11.77 10.64 6.92
CA SER A 104 -11.98 11.82 7.77
C SER A 104 -11.27 11.73 9.12
N ALA A 105 -11.00 10.53 9.59
CA ALA A 105 -10.44 10.36 10.92
C ALA A 105 -8.94 10.05 10.92
N VAL A 106 -8.30 10.12 9.76
CA VAL A 106 -6.88 9.78 9.70
C VAL A 106 -6.03 11.01 9.96
N ALA A 107 -4.83 10.77 10.45
CA ALA A 107 -3.86 11.84 10.65
C ALA A 107 -2.87 11.81 9.49
N TYR A 108 -2.86 12.87 8.72
CA TYR A 108 -1.97 12.96 7.56
C TYR A 108 -0.61 13.48 7.95
N GLN A 109 0.40 13.01 7.26
CA GLN A 109 1.74 13.57 7.37
C GLN A 109 2.25 13.88 5.97
N PRO A 110 3.16 14.83 5.84
CA PRO A 110 3.63 15.23 4.51
C PRO A 110 4.28 14.06 3.78
N PHE A 111 4.06 14.03 2.46
CA PHE A 111 4.66 13.00 1.62
C PHE A 111 5.11 13.64 0.31
N PRO A 112 6.13 14.51 0.38
CA PRO A 112 6.54 15.27 -0.80
C PRO A 112 7.12 14.43 -1.91
N GLU A 113 7.55 13.23 -1.63
CA GLU A 113 8.11 12.36 -2.65
C GLU A 113 7.13 12.06 -3.78
N VAL A 114 5.83 12.06 -3.48
CA VAL A 114 4.83 11.87 -4.52
C VAL A 114 4.91 12.99 -5.54
N VAL A 115 5.03 14.21 -5.04
CA VAL A 115 5.12 15.38 -5.93
C VAL A 115 6.38 15.30 -6.78
N THR A 116 7.49 14.92 -6.16
CA THR A 116 8.75 14.79 -6.87
C THR A 116 8.66 13.76 -7.99
N GLU A 117 8.07 12.60 -7.70
CA GLU A 117 7.92 11.56 -8.71
C GLU A 117 7.09 12.03 -9.89
N ILE A 118 6.00 12.71 -9.60
CA ILE A 118 5.12 13.21 -10.66
C ILE A 118 5.82 14.25 -11.50
N SER A 119 6.56 15.14 -10.87
CA SER A 119 7.34 16.15 -11.56
C SER A 119 8.33 15.54 -12.51
N GLU A 120 9.01 14.50 -12.06
CA GLU A 120 10.03 13.84 -12.88
C GLU A 120 9.41 13.16 -14.08
N LEU A 121 8.26 12.54 -13.87
CA LEU A 121 7.56 11.90 -14.99
C LEU A 121 7.13 12.93 -16.02
N LYS A 122 6.64 14.07 -15.55
CA LYS A 122 6.22 15.13 -16.43
C LYS A 122 7.39 15.68 -17.24
N GLY A 123 8.56 15.75 -16.62
CA GLY A 123 9.74 16.27 -17.29
C GLY A 123 10.35 15.34 -18.29
N LYS A 124 9.91 14.10 -18.31
CA LYS A 124 10.47 13.10 -19.19
C LYS A 124 9.84 13.02 -20.55
N LYS A 125 8.92 13.87 -20.86
CA LYS A 125 8.22 13.75 -22.10
C LYS A 125 9.06 13.74 -23.31
#